data_b16035d4527c545c5d36773f3cda40b3
#
_entry.id   b16035d4527c545c5d36773f3cda40b3
#
_cell.length_a   1.000
_cell.length_b   1.000
_cell.length_c   1.000
_cell.angle_alpha   90.00
_cell.angle_beta   90.00
_cell.angle_gamma   90.00
#
_symmetry.space_group_name_H-M   'P 1'
#
loop_
_entity.id
_entity.type
_entity.pdbx_description
1 polymer ?
#
loop_
_entity_poly.entity_id
_entity_poly.type
_entity_poly.pdbx_seq_one_letter_code
_entity_poly.pdbx_strand_id
1 'polypeptide(L)'
;LVGSEMCIRDRIEAHRHPIQPALAMEEHVFTPDFVIPRDKNTACFDADKLTHPLLLRPWRQGDSFIPFGMKGRKKVSDYMTDRKFSLLRKEQQWVLCCGEEIIWLIGERTDNRFRIGASTKRVLTVRLLPAGDSPVTP
;
A
#
# COMPACT_ATOMS: atom_id res chain seq x y z
N LEU A 1 13.20 1.91 9.01
CA LEU A 1 12.01 1.30 8.75
C LEU A 1 11.57 1.45 7.33
N VAL A 2 10.38 1.16 7.08
CA VAL A 2 9.84 1.24 5.75
C VAL A 2 10.17 2.57 5.12
N GLY A 3 10.76 2.55 3.97
CA GLY A 3 11.02 3.75 3.21
C GLY A 3 12.30 4.48 3.54
N SER A 4 13.01 4.10 4.59
CA SER A 4 14.19 4.89 4.92
C SER A 4 15.26 4.79 3.85
N GLU A 5 15.47 3.63 3.27
CA GLU A 5 16.42 3.51 2.18
C GLU A 5 15.94 4.25 0.95
N MET A 6 14.65 4.21 0.72
CA MET A 6 14.08 4.95 -0.39
C MET A 6 14.31 6.43 -0.21
N CYS A 7 14.17 6.95 1.00
CA CYS A 7 14.39 8.35 1.24
C CYS A 7 15.83 8.76 0.95
N ILE A 8 16.80 7.91 1.28
CA ILE A 8 18.19 8.21 1.01
C ILE A 8 18.43 8.24 -0.49
N ARG A 9 17.87 7.29 -1.21
CA ARG A 9 18.01 7.23 -2.64
C ARG A 9 17.31 8.41 -3.31
N ASP A 10 16.10 8.72 -2.82
CA ASP A 10 15.31 9.76 -3.42
C ASP A 10 15.93 11.13 -3.21
N ARG A 11 16.75 11.29 -2.20
CA ARG A 11 17.36 12.56 -1.93
C ARG A 11 18.20 13.06 -3.10
N ILE A 12 18.79 12.13 -3.84
CA ILE A 12 19.60 12.48 -4.99
C ILE A 12 18.75 12.90 -6.16
N GLU A 13 17.57 12.30 -6.30
CA GLU A 13 16.68 12.59 -7.39
C GLU A 13 15.36 13.14 -6.91
N ALA A 14 15.38 13.83 -5.80
CA ALA A 14 14.15 14.29 -5.17
C ALA A 14 13.25 15.10 -6.10
N HIS A 15 13.83 15.84 -7.01
CA HIS A 15 13.04 16.66 -7.92
C HIS A 15 12.26 15.84 -8.94
N ARG A 16 12.57 14.54 -9.06
CA ARG A 16 11.90 13.68 -10.03
C ARG A 16 10.92 12.71 -9.39
N HIS A 17 10.97 12.57 -8.10
CA HIS A 17 10.13 11.58 -7.43
C HIS A 17 8.91 12.25 -6.79
N PRO A 18 7.80 11.55 -6.73
CA PRO A 18 6.63 12.08 -6.05
C PRO A 18 6.90 12.22 -4.55
N ILE A 19 6.13 13.08 -3.92
CA ILE A 19 6.25 13.24 -2.48
C ILE A 19 5.84 11.94 -1.82
N GLN A 20 6.65 11.45 -0.91
CA GLN A 20 6.37 10.22 -0.21
C GLN A 20 5.13 10.38 0.66
N PRO A 21 4.18 9.46 0.57
CA PRO A 21 2.98 9.55 1.39
C PRO A 21 3.29 9.23 2.84
N ALA A 22 2.52 9.83 3.74
CA ALA A 22 2.62 9.54 5.16
C ALA A 22 1.62 8.44 5.49
N LEU A 23 2.07 7.40 6.17
CA LEU A 23 1.23 6.27 6.53
C LEU A 23 1.24 6.07 8.04
N ALA A 24 0.09 5.71 8.59
CA ALA A 24 -0.02 5.29 9.97
C ALA A 24 -0.32 3.80 9.98
N MET A 25 0.38 3.04 10.81
CA MET A 25 0.19 1.61 10.88
C MET A 25 -0.19 1.20 12.29
N GLU A 26 -1.10 0.26 12.40
CA GLU A 26 -1.56 -0.23 13.69
C GLU A 26 -1.88 -1.70 13.57
N GLU A 27 -1.44 -2.49 14.53
CA GLU A 27 -1.70 -3.91 14.53
C GLU A 27 -2.59 -4.27 15.72
N HIS A 28 -3.59 -5.11 15.48
CA HIS A 28 -4.47 -5.53 16.55
C HIS A 28 -4.94 -6.95 16.34
N VAL A 29 -5.51 -7.53 17.39
CA VAL A 29 -6.06 -8.86 17.33
C VAL A 29 -7.35 -8.79 16.53
N PHE A 30 -7.56 -9.77 15.65
CA PHE A 30 -8.79 -9.84 14.88
C PHE A 30 -9.89 -10.44 15.76
N THR A 31 -10.96 -9.70 15.92
CA THR A 31 -12.10 -10.15 16.72
C THR A 31 -13.33 -10.19 15.83
N PRO A 32 -14.38 -10.93 16.24
CA PRO A 32 -15.62 -10.95 15.45
C PRO A 32 -16.25 -9.57 15.26
N ASP A 33 -15.92 -8.63 16.16
CA ASP A 33 -16.47 -7.29 16.06
C ASP A 33 -15.70 -6.38 15.12
N PHE A 34 -14.57 -6.84 14.59
CA PHE A 34 -13.74 -6.00 13.76
C PHE A 34 -14.47 -5.66 12.46
N VAL A 35 -14.54 -4.38 12.16
CA VAL A 35 -15.16 -3.92 10.92
C VAL A 35 -14.05 -3.42 10.00
N ILE A 36 -13.99 -3.98 8.79
CA ILE A 36 -13.00 -3.55 7.81
C ILE A 36 -13.47 -2.24 7.21
N PRO A 37 -12.68 -1.17 7.33
CA PRO A 37 -13.06 0.11 6.73
C PRO A 37 -13.15 -0.02 5.21
N ARG A 38 -14.07 0.70 4.61
CA ARG A 38 -14.24 0.69 3.15
C ARG A 38 -13.63 1.92 2.48
N ASP A 39 -12.81 2.64 3.22
CA ASP A 39 -12.18 3.83 2.74
C ASP A 39 -10.95 3.45 1.89
N LYS A 40 -10.79 4.07 0.75
CA LYS A 40 -9.63 3.80 -0.12
C LYS A 40 -8.31 4.16 0.52
N ASN A 41 -8.34 5.04 1.51
CA ASN A 41 -7.13 5.47 2.19
C ASN A 41 -6.76 4.59 3.37
N THR A 42 -7.55 3.55 3.63
CA THR A 42 -7.27 2.63 4.73
C THR A 42 -7.24 1.22 4.18
N ALA A 43 -6.17 0.50 4.49
CA ALA A 43 -6.00 -0.88 4.05
C ALA A 43 -5.83 -1.77 5.26
N CYS A 44 -6.45 -2.95 5.22
CA CYS A 44 -6.33 -3.94 6.28
C CYS A 44 -5.82 -5.23 5.69
N PHE A 45 -4.85 -5.82 6.39
CA PHE A 45 -4.21 -7.04 5.93
C PHE A 45 -4.19 -8.09 7.02
N ASP A 46 -4.13 -9.35 6.63
CA ASP A 46 -3.87 -10.43 7.56
C ASP A 46 -2.39 -10.33 7.94
N ALA A 47 -2.10 -9.93 9.16
CA ALA A 47 -0.73 -9.68 9.59
C ALA A 47 0.15 -10.91 9.47
N ASP A 48 -0.42 -12.11 9.63
CA ASP A 48 0.37 -13.33 9.55
C ASP A 48 0.80 -13.67 8.12
N LYS A 49 0.18 -13.06 7.13
CA LYS A 49 0.60 -13.26 5.74
C LYS A 49 1.73 -12.33 5.33
N LEU A 50 2.05 -11.34 6.17
CA LEU A 50 3.10 -10.39 5.87
C LEU A 50 4.40 -10.93 6.44
N THR A 51 5.04 -11.83 5.68
CA THR A 51 6.22 -12.55 6.16
C THR A 51 7.54 -11.90 5.80
N HIS A 52 7.51 -10.77 5.13
CA HIS A 52 8.71 -10.03 4.75
C HIS A 52 8.59 -8.58 5.18
N PRO A 53 9.70 -7.85 5.25
CA PRO A 53 9.63 -6.44 5.61
C PRO A 53 8.79 -5.65 4.64
N LEU A 54 8.13 -4.63 5.14
CA LEU A 54 7.33 -3.75 4.30
C LEU A 54 8.22 -2.68 3.69
N LEU A 55 7.94 -2.34 2.44
CA LEU A 55 8.69 -1.33 1.71
C LEU A 55 7.72 -0.41 1.00
N LEU A 56 7.91 0.88 1.18
CA LEU A 56 7.12 1.90 0.50
C LEU A 56 7.97 2.48 -0.62
N ARG A 57 7.48 2.43 -1.84
CA ARG A 57 8.23 2.95 -2.98
C ARG A 57 7.29 3.43 -4.09
N PRO A 58 7.79 4.28 -5.01
CA PRO A 58 7.00 4.60 -6.20
C PRO A 58 6.81 3.35 -7.05
N TRP A 59 5.71 3.31 -7.78
CA TRP A 59 5.48 2.20 -8.69
C TRP A 59 6.51 2.23 -9.83
N ARG A 60 6.75 1.08 -10.44
CA ARG A 60 7.70 0.94 -11.54
C ARG A 60 7.02 0.21 -12.69
N GLN A 61 7.54 0.42 -13.89
CA GLN A 61 7.10 -0.35 -15.04
C GLN A 61 7.34 -1.84 -14.76
N GLY A 62 6.39 -2.66 -15.09
CA GLY A 62 6.48 -4.09 -14.83
C GLY A 62 5.82 -4.53 -13.53
N ASP A 63 5.50 -3.60 -12.64
CA ASP A 63 4.82 -3.96 -11.40
C ASP A 63 3.45 -4.56 -11.69
N SER A 64 3.09 -5.55 -10.90
CA SER A 64 1.77 -6.17 -11.01
C SER A 64 1.30 -6.63 -9.64
N PHE A 65 0.01 -6.83 -9.51
CA PHE A 65 -0.59 -7.30 -8.27
C PHE A 65 -1.90 -8.01 -8.60
N ILE A 66 -2.51 -8.64 -7.61
CA ILE A 66 -3.81 -9.28 -7.80
C ILE A 66 -4.83 -8.42 -7.07
N PRO A 67 -5.59 -7.58 -7.76
CA PRO A 67 -6.52 -6.67 -7.09
C PRO A 67 -7.52 -7.41 -6.21
N PHE A 68 -7.85 -6.80 -5.08
CA PHE A 68 -8.78 -7.39 -4.13
C PHE A 68 -10.08 -7.81 -4.84
N GLY A 69 -10.50 -9.03 -4.58
CA GLY A 69 -11.70 -9.57 -5.21
C GLY A 69 -11.48 -10.21 -6.58
N MET A 70 -10.26 -10.15 -7.10
CA MET A 70 -9.94 -10.74 -8.40
C MET A 70 -9.01 -11.93 -8.20
N LYS A 71 -8.94 -12.79 -9.21
CA LYS A 71 -8.09 -13.96 -9.14
C LYS A 71 -6.85 -13.84 -10.02
N GLY A 72 -6.89 -12.97 -11.00
CA GLY A 72 -5.79 -12.83 -11.95
C GLY A 72 -4.91 -11.66 -11.64
N ARG A 73 -3.66 -11.75 -12.09
CA ARG A 73 -2.69 -10.68 -11.89
C ARG A 73 -2.95 -9.56 -12.88
N LYS A 74 -2.81 -8.33 -12.43
CA LYS A 74 -3.01 -7.15 -13.27
C LYS A 74 -1.81 -6.24 -13.15
N LYS A 75 -1.34 -5.71 -14.26
CA LYS A 75 -0.25 -4.75 -14.21
C LYS A 75 -0.73 -3.44 -13.60
N VAL A 76 0.13 -2.82 -12.80
CA VAL A 76 -0.20 -1.55 -12.17
C VAL A 76 -0.48 -0.50 -13.25
N SER A 77 0.32 -0.50 -14.34
CA SER A 77 0.10 0.45 -15.43
C SER A 77 -1.29 0.28 -16.05
N ASP A 78 -1.74 -0.97 -16.23
CA ASP A 78 -3.05 -1.23 -16.81
C ASP A 78 -4.16 -0.82 -15.84
N TYR A 79 -3.96 -1.07 -14.56
CA TYR A 79 -4.92 -0.65 -13.55
C TYR A 79 -5.12 0.86 -13.58
N MET A 80 -4.02 1.60 -13.60
CA MET A 80 -4.11 3.05 -13.62
C MET A 80 -4.75 3.58 -14.90
N THR A 81 -4.45 2.93 -16.03
CA THR A 81 -5.06 3.30 -17.30
C THR A 81 -6.56 3.06 -17.28
N ASP A 82 -6.98 1.91 -16.75
CA ASP A 82 -8.41 1.59 -16.66
C ASP A 82 -9.14 2.57 -15.72
N ARG A 83 -8.45 3.07 -14.72
CA ARG A 83 -9.02 4.07 -13.81
C ARG A 83 -8.89 5.48 -14.36
N LYS A 84 -8.34 5.61 -15.56
CA LYS A 84 -8.22 6.90 -16.26
C LYS A 84 -7.35 7.90 -15.52
N PHE A 85 -6.26 7.42 -14.96
CA PHE A 85 -5.29 8.31 -14.30
C PHE A 85 -4.64 9.19 -15.36
N SER A 86 -4.45 10.47 -15.04
CA SER A 86 -3.64 11.35 -15.86
C SER A 86 -2.18 10.93 -15.76
N LEU A 87 -1.34 11.41 -16.67
CA LEU A 87 0.09 11.14 -16.60
C LEU A 87 0.67 11.63 -15.29
N LEU A 88 0.28 12.82 -14.87
CA LEU A 88 0.78 13.36 -13.61
C LEU A 88 0.40 12.46 -12.43
N ARG A 89 -0.82 11.99 -12.41
CA ARG A 89 -1.27 11.13 -11.33
C ARG A 89 -0.53 9.79 -11.34
N LYS A 90 -0.24 9.24 -12.51
CA LYS A 90 0.54 8.00 -12.61
C LYS A 90 1.92 8.20 -12.02
N GLU A 91 2.54 9.35 -12.27
CA GLU A 91 3.88 9.62 -11.77
C GLU A 91 3.92 9.76 -10.26
N GLN A 92 2.79 10.03 -9.64
CA GLN A 92 2.71 10.23 -8.20
C GLN A 92 2.24 8.98 -7.44
N GLN A 93 2.07 7.87 -8.12
CA GLN A 93 1.55 6.67 -7.48
C GLN A 93 2.63 5.93 -6.72
N TRP A 94 2.31 5.56 -5.49
CA TRP A 94 3.21 4.76 -4.64
C TRP A 94 2.58 3.41 -4.38
N VAL A 95 3.42 2.43 -4.04
CA VAL A 95 2.97 1.09 -3.68
C VAL A 95 3.60 0.70 -2.36
N LEU A 96 2.87 -0.09 -1.59
CA LEU A 96 3.38 -0.69 -0.37
C LEU A 96 3.63 -2.16 -0.69
N CYS A 97 4.82 -2.65 -0.38
CA CYS A 97 5.23 -4.00 -0.70
C CYS A 97 5.57 -4.79 0.54
N CYS A 98 5.37 -6.10 0.48
CA CYS A 98 5.87 -7.03 1.46
C CYS A 98 6.92 -7.86 0.73
N GLY A 99 8.19 -7.58 1.01
CA GLY A 99 9.27 -8.13 0.20
C GLY A 99 9.15 -7.61 -1.23
N GLU A 100 9.04 -8.52 -2.17
CA GLU A 100 8.93 -8.15 -3.58
C GLU A 100 7.48 -8.09 -4.07
N GLU A 101 6.52 -8.41 -3.20
CA GLU A 101 5.12 -8.47 -3.61
C GLU A 101 4.40 -7.18 -3.21
N ILE A 102 3.63 -6.63 -4.13
CA ILE A 102 2.84 -5.45 -3.81
C ILE A 102 1.63 -5.90 -3.00
N ILE A 103 1.40 -5.25 -1.86
CA ILE A 103 0.22 -5.53 -1.05
C ILE A 103 -0.82 -4.43 -1.17
N TRP A 104 -0.43 -3.23 -1.56
CA TRP A 104 -1.37 -2.12 -1.67
C TRP A 104 -0.90 -1.11 -2.72
N LEU A 105 -1.78 -0.78 -3.64
CA LEU A 105 -1.60 0.35 -4.53
C LEU A 105 -2.19 1.52 -3.75
N ILE A 106 -1.33 2.35 -3.18
CA ILE A 106 -1.72 3.33 -2.16
C ILE A 106 -2.85 4.24 -2.64
N GLY A 107 -3.90 4.32 -1.82
CA GLY A 107 -5.06 5.13 -2.16
C GLY A 107 -6.00 4.48 -3.15
N GLU A 108 -5.69 3.26 -3.60
CA GLU A 108 -6.51 2.56 -4.58
C GLU A 108 -6.95 1.20 -4.05
N ARG A 109 -6.29 0.13 -4.44
CA ARG A 109 -6.76 -1.22 -4.12
C ARG A 109 -5.66 -2.06 -3.50
N THR A 110 -6.04 -2.93 -2.57
CA THR A 110 -5.11 -3.85 -1.95
C THR A 110 -4.96 -5.10 -2.78
N ASP A 111 -3.96 -5.92 -2.44
CA ASP A 111 -3.74 -7.19 -3.12
C ASP A 111 -4.58 -8.27 -2.44
N ASN A 112 -5.21 -9.11 -3.25
CA ASN A 112 -6.12 -10.13 -2.76
C ASN A 112 -5.45 -11.21 -1.92
N ARG A 113 -4.15 -11.44 -2.12
CA ARG A 113 -3.44 -12.51 -1.42
C ARG A 113 -3.24 -12.22 0.06
N PHE A 114 -3.31 -10.96 0.45
CA PHE A 114 -3.03 -10.56 1.84
C PHE A 114 -4.30 -10.12 2.57
N ARG A 115 -5.45 -10.45 2.03
CA ARG A 115 -6.72 -10.03 2.61
C ARG A 115 -7.02 -10.76 3.90
N ILE A 116 -7.87 -10.16 4.71
CA ILE A 116 -8.38 -10.79 5.92
C ILE A 116 -9.32 -11.92 5.51
N GLY A 117 -9.17 -13.06 6.14
CA GLY A 117 -9.99 -14.22 5.88
C GLY A 117 -10.49 -14.86 7.16
N ALA A 118 -11.13 -16.02 7.03
CA ALA A 118 -11.75 -16.69 8.16
C ALA A 118 -10.74 -17.14 9.22
N SER A 119 -9.49 -17.40 8.81
CA SER A 119 -8.47 -17.86 9.74
C SER A 119 -7.56 -16.75 10.24
N THR A 120 -7.87 -15.51 9.92
CA THR A 120 -7.04 -14.39 10.34
C THR A 120 -7.10 -14.24 11.86
N LYS A 121 -5.94 -14.05 12.47
CA LYS A 121 -5.85 -13.86 13.91
C LYS A 121 -5.41 -12.45 14.28
N ARG A 122 -4.60 -11.84 13.47
CA ARG A 122 -4.08 -10.48 13.71
C ARG A 122 -4.22 -9.67 12.44
N VAL A 123 -4.51 -8.39 12.61
CA VAL A 123 -4.76 -7.49 11.50
C VAL A 123 -3.77 -6.34 11.55
N LEU A 124 -3.18 -6.03 10.41
CA LEU A 124 -2.41 -4.79 10.27
C LEU A 124 -3.28 -3.81 9.49
N THR A 125 -3.55 -2.66 10.10
CA THR A 125 -4.27 -1.58 9.44
C THR A 125 -3.28 -0.50 9.07
N VAL A 126 -3.28 -0.10 7.80
CA VAL A 126 -2.42 0.96 7.30
C VAL A 126 -3.32 2.05 6.76
N ARG A 127 -3.08 3.27 7.21
CA ARG A 127 -3.92 4.40 6.83
C ARG A 127 -3.09 5.48 6.16
N LEU A 128 -3.53 5.92 5.00
CA LEU A 128 -2.90 7.03 4.31
C LEU A 128 -3.37 8.32 4.97
N LEU A 129 -2.41 9.11 5.42
CA LEU A 129 -2.72 10.37 6.11
C LEU A 129 -2.86 11.50 5.12
N PRO A 130 -3.69 12.50 5.43
CA PRO A 130 -3.79 13.69 4.57
C PRO A 130 -2.46 14.41 4.49
N ALA A 131 -2.27 15.15 3.42
CA ALA A 131 -1.05 15.92 3.23
C ALA A 131 -0.86 16.87 4.41
N GLY A 132 0.34 16.87 4.96
CA GLY A 132 0.66 17.73 6.10
C GLY A 132 0.56 17.05 7.45
N ASP A 133 -0.08 15.87 7.53
CA ASP A 133 -0.16 15.16 8.80
C ASP A 133 1.08 14.33 9.01
N SER A 134 1.39 14.12 10.28
CA SER A 134 2.55 13.30 10.65
C SER A 134 2.10 11.88 10.93
N PRO A 135 2.87 10.88 10.51
CA PRO A 135 2.53 9.50 10.81
C PRO A 135 2.78 9.15 12.26
N VAL A 136 3.51 9.99 12.98
CA VAL A 136 3.81 9.66 14.32
C VAL A 136 3.01 10.36 15.19
N THR A 137 2.35 9.93 16.02
CA THR A 137 1.70 10.68 16.83
C THR A 137 1.80 10.19 17.93
N PRO A 138 2.04 10.26 18.56
CA PRO A 138 2.01 10.12 19.82
C PRO A 138 2.34 9.51 20.47
#